data_d3e2a935886651bd715b3ceb1b108cab
#
_entry.id   d3e2a935886651bd715b3ceb1b108cab
#
_cell.length_a   1.000
_cell.length_b   1.000
_cell.length_c   1.000
_cell.angle_alpha   90.00
_cell.angle_beta   90.00
_cell.angle_gamma   90.00
#
_symmetry.space_group_name_H-M   'P 1'
#
loop_
_entity.id
_entity.type
_entity.pdbx_description
1 polymer ?
#
loop_
_entity_poly.entity_id
_entity_poly.type
_entity_poly.pdbx_seq_one_letter_code
_entity_poly.pdbx_strand_id
1 'polypeptide(L)'
;MDKIRALIVDDSSVMRKIVERSLRQAGVELEKVVEASNGAEALVALQHNVVDLILCDINMPVIDGLEFVRQSATVENAKGVPIVMITTEGSESHVVQALSAGARGYIRKPFTPEQVKEHVVSVLGKKL
;
A
#
# COMPACT_ATOMS: atom_id res chain seq x y z
N MET A 1 -21.35 -1.86 4.00
CA MET A 1 -19.99 -1.94 3.43
C MET A 1 -18.99 -2.13 4.55
N ASP A 2 -18.08 -3.05 4.38
CA ASP A 2 -17.08 -3.32 5.41
C ASP A 2 -16.06 -2.20 5.47
N LYS A 3 -15.70 -1.82 6.68
CA LYS A 3 -14.63 -0.85 6.87
C LYS A 3 -13.28 -1.53 6.69
N ILE A 4 -12.32 -0.78 6.17
CA ILE A 4 -11.01 -1.28 5.79
C ILE A 4 -9.96 -0.77 6.77
N ARG A 5 -9.07 -1.65 7.20
CA ARG A 5 -7.88 -1.29 7.95
C ARG A 5 -6.72 -1.21 6.95
N ALA A 6 -6.10 -0.06 6.84
CA ALA A 6 -5.06 0.18 5.84
C ALA A 6 -3.73 0.50 6.50
N LEU A 7 -2.65 -0.01 5.91
CA LEU A 7 -1.28 0.38 6.24
C LEU A 7 -0.75 1.22 5.09
N ILE A 8 -0.33 2.43 5.38
CA ILE A 8 0.22 3.36 4.39
C ILE A 8 1.70 3.57 4.69
N VAL A 9 2.55 3.22 3.74
CA VAL A 9 4.00 3.24 3.90
C VAL A 9 4.60 4.23 2.90
N ASP A 10 5.18 5.30 3.40
CA ASP A 10 5.82 6.33 2.59
C ASP A 10 6.72 7.15 3.53
N ASP A 11 7.90 7.55 3.08
CA ASP A 11 8.80 8.33 3.92
C ASP A 11 8.34 9.79 4.11
N SER A 12 7.36 10.23 3.33
CA SER A 12 6.77 11.57 3.47
C SER A 12 5.46 11.52 4.25
N SER A 13 5.42 12.18 5.40
CA SER A 13 4.19 12.25 6.21
C SER A 13 3.07 12.98 5.46
N VAL A 14 3.43 13.97 4.65
CA VAL A 14 2.46 14.70 3.82
C VAL A 14 1.85 13.75 2.79
N MET A 15 2.67 12.93 2.15
CA MET A 15 2.18 11.98 1.15
C MET A 15 1.27 10.93 1.80
N ARG A 16 1.61 10.47 3.01
CA ARG A 16 0.73 9.51 3.71
C ARG A 16 -0.66 10.10 3.94
N LYS A 17 -0.74 11.39 4.27
CA LYS A 17 -2.04 12.06 4.44
C LYS A 17 -2.78 12.24 3.13
N ILE A 18 -2.05 12.49 2.04
CA ILE A 18 -2.65 12.59 0.71
C ILE A 18 -3.24 11.24 0.29
N VAL A 19 -2.52 10.16 0.53
CA VAL A 19 -3.00 8.80 0.21
C VAL A 19 -4.25 8.47 1.03
N GLU A 20 -4.23 8.75 2.32
CA GLU A 20 -5.41 8.53 3.18
C GLU A 20 -6.61 9.31 2.67
N ARG A 21 -6.43 10.59 2.35
CA ARG A 21 -7.51 11.43 1.83
C ARG A 21 -8.04 10.86 0.52
N SER A 22 -7.14 10.43 -0.37
CA SER A 22 -7.55 9.87 -1.65
C SER A 22 -8.37 8.60 -1.50
N LEU A 23 -8.03 7.75 -0.52
CA LEU A 23 -8.82 6.56 -0.22
C LEU A 23 -10.23 6.95 0.22
N ARG A 24 -10.35 7.94 1.10
CA ARG A 24 -11.67 8.39 1.56
C ARG A 24 -12.47 9.01 0.43
N GLN A 25 -11.85 9.80 -0.42
CA GLN A 25 -12.50 10.40 -1.58
C GLN A 25 -12.92 9.35 -2.61
N ALA A 26 -12.21 8.24 -2.66
CA ALA A 26 -12.53 7.11 -3.53
C ALA A 26 -13.70 6.26 -3.01
N GLY A 27 -14.22 6.57 -1.83
CA GLY A 27 -15.33 5.84 -1.24
C GLY A 27 -14.90 4.70 -0.32
N VAL A 28 -13.62 4.58 -0.01
CA VAL A 28 -13.14 3.55 0.91
C VAL A 28 -13.43 4.00 2.34
N GLU A 29 -14.20 3.20 3.06
CA GLU A 29 -14.45 3.47 4.48
C GLU A 29 -13.30 2.89 5.29
N LEU A 30 -12.57 3.77 5.98
CA LEU A 30 -11.40 3.38 6.76
C LEU A 30 -11.78 3.24 8.24
N GLU A 31 -11.60 2.03 8.76
CA GLU A 31 -11.76 1.78 10.18
C GLU A 31 -10.52 2.21 10.95
N LYS A 32 -9.35 1.94 10.37
CA LYS A 32 -8.07 2.23 10.99
C LYS A 32 -7.02 2.50 9.92
N VAL A 33 -6.18 3.49 10.17
CA VAL A 33 -5.03 3.78 9.32
C VAL A 33 -3.77 3.65 10.16
N VAL A 34 -2.87 2.77 9.74
CA VAL A 34 -1.56 2.61 10.34
C VAL A 34 -0.56 3.23 9.36
N GLU A 35 0.37 4.03 9.86
CA GLU A 35 1.37 4.69 9.03
C GLU A 35 2.77 4.18 9.37
N ALA A 36 3.60 4.08 8.35
CA ALA A 36 5.02 3.75 8.51
C ALA A 36 5.85 4.60 7.55
N SER A 37 7.03 5.00 7.97
CA SER A 37 7.89 5.87 7.19
C SER A 37 8.92 5.12 6.36
N ASN A 38 9.04 3.82 6.54
CA ASN A 38 9.92 2.97 5.74
C ASN A 38 9.48 1.51 5.88
N GLY A 39 10.14 0.64 5.12
CA GLY A 39 9.79 -0.77 5.11
C GLY A 39 10.04 -1.48 6.43
N ALA A 40 11.07 -1.08 7.18
CA ALA A 40 11.35 -1.69 8.48
C ALA A 40 10.23 -1.39 9.48
N GLU A 41 9.80 -0.14 9.56
CA GLU A 41 8.66 0.24 10.41
C GLU A 41 7.38 -0.48 9.97
N ALA A 42 7.19 -0.62 8.67
CA ALA A 42 6.02 -1.30 8.14
C ALA A 42 5.99 -2.77 8.55
N LEU A 43 7.13 -3.45 8.52
CA LEU A 43 7.21 -4.85 8.95
C LEU A 43 6.89 -4.99 10.44
N VAL A 44 7.38 -4.08 11.27
CA VAL A 44 7.04 -4.07 12.69
C VAL A 44 5.54 -3.81 12.88
N ALA A 45 5.00 -2.86 12.13
CA ALA A 45 3.57 -2.54 12.21
C ALA A 45 2.70 -3.76 11.89
N LEU A 46 3.10 -4.55 10.90
CA LEU A 46 2.37 -5.76 10.50
C LEU A 46 2.42 -6.85 11.57
N GLN A 47 3.45 -6.89 12.40
CA GLN A 47 3.53 -7.84 13.51
C GLN A 47 2.49 -7.55 14.59
N HIS A 48 2.07 -6.30 14.71
CA HIS A 48 1.18 -5.85 15.78
C HIS A 48 -0.21 -5.43 15.30
N ASN A 49 -0.45 -5.44 14.01
CA ASN A 49 -1.72 -4.97 13.44
C ASN A 49 -2.16 -5.88 12.31
N VAL A 50 -3.44 -6.24 12.32
CA VAL A 50 -4.06 -6.90 11.18
C VAL A 50 -4.61 -5.82 10.26
N VAL A 51 -4.23 -5.88 9.00
CA VAL A 51 -4.69 -4.91 7.99
C VAL A 51 -5.31 -5.63 6.80
N ASP A 52 -6.12 -4.90 6.05
CA ASP A 52 -6.84 -5.45 4.90
C ASP A 52 -6.23 -4.98 3.58
N LEU A 53 -5.42 -3.93 3.63
CA LEU A 53 -4.84 -3.31 2.43
C LEU A 53 -3.54 -2.62 2.82
N ILE A 54 -2.53 -2.76 1.98
CA ILE A 54 -1.24 -2.08 2.16
C ILE A 54 -0.98 -1.22 0.93
N LEU A 55 -0.64 0.05 1.16
CA LEU A 55 -0.24 0.99 0.11
C LEU A 55 1.18 1.42 0.43
N CYS A 56 2.11 1.18 -0.49
CA CYS A 56 3.53 1.31 -0.20
C CYS A 56 4.28 1.99 -1.34
N ASP A 57 5.09 3.00 -0.99
CA ASP A 57 6.02 3.61 -1.94
C ASP A 57 7.19 2.64 -2.21
N ILE A 58 7.83 2.78 -3.36
CA ILE A 58 9.01 2.00 -3.71
C ILE A 58 10.27 2.63 -3.11
N ASN A 59 10.45 3.94 -3.28
CA ASN A 59 11.68 4.62 -2.88
C ASN A 59 11.59 5.11 -1.43
N MET A 60 12.17 4.36 -0.52
CA MET A 60 12.20 4.69 0.90
C MET A 60 13.57 4.32 1.49
N PRO A 61 14.00 5.02 2.55
CA PRO A 61 15.25 4.66 3.24
C PRO A 61 15.10 3.37 4.05
N VAL A 62 16.21 2.83 4.48
CA VAL A 62 16.35 1.64 5.33
C VAL A 62 15.96 0.39 4.58
N ILE A 63 14.67 0.14 4.37
CA ILE A 63 14.16 -0.96 3.55
C ILE A 63 13.19 -0.33 2.54
N ASP A 64 13.50 -0.46 1.26
CA ASP A 64 12.65 0.10 0.21
C ASP A 64 11.38 -0.74 0.00
N GLY A 65 10.49 -0.25 -0.87
CA GLY A 65 9.20 -0.90 -1.08
C GLY A 65 9.31 -2.28 -1.71
N LEU A 66 10.28 -2.51 -2.59
CA LEU A 66 10.46 -3.83 -3.21
C LEU A 66 10.89 -4.86 -2.18
N GLU A 67 11.85 -4.50 -1.35
CA GLU A 67 12.32 -5.41 -0.30
C GLU A 67 11.25 -5.62 0.77
N PHE A 68 10.48 -4.57 1.09
CA PHE A 68 9.35 -4.70 1.99
C PHE A 68 8.35 -5.75 1.49
N VAL A 69 8.01 -5.71 0.20
CA VAL A 69 7.07 -6.69 -0.38
C VAL A 69 7.63 -8.10 -0.23
N ARG A 70 8.91 -8.29 -0.50
CA ARG A 70 9.54 -9.60 -0.36
C ARG A 70 9.49 -10.10 1.08
N GLN A 71 9.85 -9.26 2.03
CA GLN A 71 9.90 -9.66 3.44
C GLN A 71 8.50 -9.83 4.05
N SER A 72 7.51 -9.09 3.56
CA SER A 72 6.14 -9.21 4.06
C SER A 72 5.57 -10.60 3.82
N ALA A 73 6.07 -11.32 2.83
CA ALA A 73 5.61 -12.68 2.54
C ALA A 73 5.84 -13.65 3.70
N THR A 74 6.79 -13.34 4.59
CA THR A 74 7.10 -14.17 5.77
C THR A 74 6.35 -13.73 7.03
N VAL A 75 5.62 -12.62 6.97
CA VAL A 75 4.87 -12.10 8.13
C VAL A 75 3.47 -12.69 8.12
N GLU A 76 3.09 -13.37 9.19
CA GLU A 76 1.81 -14.08 9.25
C GLU A 76 0.61 -13.15 9.01
N ASN A 77 0.61 -11.98 9.66
CA ASN A 77 -0.49 -11.02 9.52
C ASN A 77 -0.59 -10.41 8.12
N ALA A 78 0.43 -10.54 7.30
CA ALA A 78 0.45 -9.99 5.95
C ALA A 78 0.04 -11.01 4.89
N LYS A 79 -0.13 -12.27 5.25
CA LYS A 79 -0.49 -13.30 4.28
C LYS A 79 -1.86 -13.03 3.69
N GLY A 80 -1.92 -13.01 2.36
CA GLY A 80 -3.15 -12.76 1.64
C GLY A 80 -3.58 -11.30 1.59
N VAL A 81 -2.86 -10.40 2.26
CA VAL A 81 -3.20 -8.97 2.23
C VAL A 81 -2.66 -8.35 0.94
N PRO A 82 -3.53 -7.69 0.15
CA PRO A 82 -3.07 -7.08 -1.09
C PRO A 82 -2.20 -5.87 -0.82
N ILE A 83 -1.12 -5.76 -1.60
CA ILE A 83 -0.19 -4.64 -1.57
C ILE A 83 -0.28 -3.89 -2.89
N VAL A 84 -0.58 -2.61 -2.83
CA VAL A 84 -0.60 -1.72 -4.00
C VAL A 84 0.57 -0.75 -3.84
N MET A 85 1.46 -0.73 -4.84
CA MET A 85 2.57 0.21 -4.82
C MET A 85 2.08 1.58 -5.29
N ILE A 86 2.54 2.63 -4.61
CA ILE A 86 2.24 4.01 -5.02
C ILE A 86 3.58 4.71 -5.19
N THR A 87 3.93 5.11 -6.42
CA THR A 87 5.27 5.57 -6.68
C THR A 87 5.34 6.57 -7.83
N THR A 88 6.35 7.45 -7.76
CA THR A 88 6.72 8.28 -8.90
C THR A 88 7.59 7.51 -9.88
N GLU A 89 8.13 6.37 -9.45
CA GLU A 89 8.98 5.52 -10.27
C GLU A 89 8.16 4.88 -11.36
N GLY A 90 8.33 5.34 -12.58
CA GLY A 90 7.52 4.88 -13.69
C GLY A 90 8.20 3.84 -14.58
N SER A 91 9.38 3.34 -14.18
CA SER A 91 10.05 2.37 -15.02
C SER A 91 9.31 1.04 -14.99
N GLU A 92 9.15 0.45 -16.15
CA GLU A 92 8.49 -0.83 -16.32
C GLU A 92 9.18 -1.91 -15.50
N SER A 93 10.52 -1.84 -15.40
CA SER A 93 11.28 -2.85 -14.64
C SER A 93 10.94 -2.83 -13.16
N HIS A 94 10.74 -1.67 -12.55
CA HIS A 94 10.35 -1.57 -11.14
C HIS A 94 8.94 -2.12 -10.91
N VAL A 95 8.04 -1.84 -11.84
CA VAL A 95 6.68 -2.38 -11.78
C VAL A 95 6.69 -3.89 -11.86
N VAL A 96 7.43 -4.45 -12.81
CA VAL A 96 7.56 -5.90 -12.97
C VAL A 96 8.17 -6.53 -11.73
N GLN A 97 9.21 -5.93 -11.16
CA GLN A 97 9.84 -6.43 -9.94
C GLN A 97 8.86 -6.45 -8.77
N ALA A 98 8.06 -5.39 -8.62
CA ALA A 98 7.08 -5.31 -7.54
C ALA A 98 6.01 -6.40 -7.68
N LEU A 99 5.48 -6.56 -8.88
CA LEU A 99 4.47 -7.59 -9.15
C LEU A 99 5.05 -9.00 -8.96
N SER A 100 6.28 -9.22 -9.40
CA SER A 100 6.96 -10.51 -9.24
C SER A 100 7.23 -10.82 -7.77
N ALA A 101 7.43 -9.79 -6.95
CA ALA A 101 7.65 -9.97 -5.52
C ALA A 101 6.37 -10.21 -4.74
N GLY A 102 5.21 -9.98 -5.33
CA GLY A 102 3.92 -10.25 -4.72
C GLY A 102 2.96 -9.08 -4.63
N ALA A 103 3.34 -7.89 -5.07
CA ALA A 103 2.42 -6.76 -5.14
C ALA A 103 1.32 -7.06 -6.16
N ARG A 104 0.11 -6.59 -5.90
CA ARG A 104 -1.04 -6.87 -6.75
C ARG A 104 -1.43 -5.73 -7.67
N GLY A 105 -0.78 -4.60 -7.52
CA GLY A 105 -1.03 -3.47 -8.38
C GLY A 105 -0.09 -2.32 -8.08
N TYR A 106 -0.15 -1.29 -8.91
CA TYR A 106 0.60 -0.07 -8.66
C TYR A 106 -0.19 1.13 -9.15
N ILE A 107 0.04 2.26 -8.49
CA ILE A 107 -0.55 3.54 -8.85
C ILE A 107 0.58 4.54 -9.01
N ARG A 108 0.60 5.26 -10.12
CA ARG A 108 1.63 6.22 -10.42
C ARG A 108 1.27 7.59 -9.86
N LYS A 109 2.21 8.25 -9.19
CA LYS A 109 2.05 9.64 -8.75
C LYS A 109 2.36 10.59 -9.90
N PRO A 110 1.60 11.67 -10.08
CA PRO A 110 0.38 12.03 -9.35
C PRO A 110 -0.81 11.19 -9.79
N PHE A 111 -1.76 11.02 -8.90
CA PHE A 111 -2.93 10.17 -9.14
C PHE A 111 -4.22 10.92 -8.78
N THR A 112 -5.35 10.41 -9.31
CA THR A 112 -6.68 10.92 -8.98
C THR A 112 -7.38 9.95 -8.04
N PRO A 113 -8.41 10.40 -7.31
CA PRO A 113 -9.23 9.48 -6.48
C PRO A 113 -9.84 8.35 -7.30
N GLU A 114 -10.21 8.62 -8.56
CA GLU A 114 -10.77 7.60 -9.44
C GLU A 114 -9.77 6.48 -9.73
N GLN A 115 -8.51 6.84 -9.93
CA GLN A 115 -7.44 5.85 -10.14
C GLN A 115 -7.24 5.00 -8.90
N VAL A 116 -7.24 5.63 -7.72
CA VAL A 116 -7.14 4.92 -6.44
C VAL A 116 -8.31 3.95 -6.28
N LYS A 117 -9.53 4.40 -6.54
CA LYS A 117 -10.72 3.57 -6.45
C LYS A 117 -10.63 2.34 -7.35
N GLU A 118 -10.25 2.56 -8.60
CA GLU A 118 -10.14 1.48 -9.58
C GLU A 118 -9.18 0.39 -9.12
N HIS A 119 -7.99 0.77 -8.67
CA HIS A 119 -6.98 -0.19 -8.22
C HIS A 119 -7.38 -0.87 -6.91
N VAL A 120 -7.95 -0.14 -5.97
CA VAL A 120 -8.36 -0.69 -4.68
C VAL A 120 -9.50 -1.69 -4.85
N VAL A 121 -10.49 -1.35 -5.67
CA VAL A 121 -11.60 -2.28 -5.96
C VAL A 121 -11.06 -3.55 -6.59
N SER A 122 -10.14 -3.40 -7.56
CA SER A 122 -9.55 -4.54 -8.26
C SER A 122 -8.87 -5.51 -7.29
N VAL A 123 -8.04 -4.99 -6.37
CA VAL A 123 -7.26 -5.86 -5.49
C VAL A 123 -8.06 -6.40 -4.31
N LEU A 124 -9.05 -5.67 -3.83
CA LEU A 124 -9.88 -6.15 -2.72
C LEU A 124 -10.96 -7.11 -3.19
N GLY A 125 -11.30 -7.08 -4.48
CA GLY A 125 -12.36 -7.92 -5.00
C GLY A 125 -13.74 -7.56 -4.45
N LYS A 126 -13.90 -6.34 -3.94
CA LYS A 126 -15.15 -5.86 -3.35
C LYS A 126 -15.60 -4.59 -4.06
N LYS A 127 -16.92 -4.38 -4.05
CA LYS A 127 -17.48 -3.12 -4.50
C LYS A 127 -17.45 -2.14 -3.34
N LEU A 128 -17.01 -0.96 -3.62
CA LEU A 128 -17.01 0.13 -2.63
C LEU A 128 -18.28 0.95 -2.73
#